data_80c7d597b40ba4c7f118ea1329ec0516
#
_entry.id   80c7d597b40ba4c7f118ea1329ec0516
#
_cell.length_a   1.000
_cell.length_b   1.000
_cell.length_c   1.000
_cell.angle_alpha   90.00
_cell.angle_beta   90.00
_cell.angle_gamma   90.00
#
_symmetry.space_group_name_H-M   'P 1'
#
loop_
_entity.id
_entity.type
_entity.pdbx_description
1 polymer ?
#
loop_
_entity_poly.entity_id
_entity_poly.type
_entity_poly.pdbx_seq_one_letter_code
_entity_poly.pdbx_strand_id
1 'polypeptide(L)'
;KYTFSNEGVLADGIVKIDAEWKFKKEDGSWAKSEFVTSKGKIYYIGEDEAALTGWHTIEDKLYHFDNDGKLSKGLFSDDSGLYYIDKNGAQKDKWVTAGDKTYYFDGDGKAVSGWREIDGTEFYFDSDHVLQNEWTTIAGKKYFLQNGVALRGPVYIDDKYYNFGEDGYLKSGWVS
;
A
#
# COMPACT_ATOMS: atom_id res chain seq x y z
N LYS A 1 -31.48 6.42 -1.53
CA LYS A 1 -32.52 5.50 -1.01
C LYS A 1 -32.34 5.48 0.50
N TYR A 2 -33.25 6.14 1.22
CA TYR A 2 -33.20 6.19 2.69
C TYR A 2 -33.63 4.82 3.25
N THR A 3 -32.97 4.35 4.29
CA THR A 3 -33.40 3.19 5.08
C THR A 3 -34.13 3.74 6.31
N PHE A 4 -35.38 3.38 6.48
CA PHE A 4 -36.16 3.77 7.66
C PHE A 4 -36.30 2.57 8.58
N SER A 5 -36.36 2.80 9.90
CA SER A 5 -36.80 1.79 10.86
C SER A 5 -38.27 1.41 10.62
N ASN A 6 -38.76 0.34 11.25
CA ASN A 6 -40.15 -0.06 11.19
C ASN A 6 -41.13 1.02 11.68
N GLU A 7 -40.63 2.04 12.37
CA GLU A 7 -41.40 3.19 12.88
C GLU A 7 -41.31 4.42 11.96
N GLY A 8 -40.73 4.28 10.73
CA GLY A 8 -40.59 5.38 9.78
C GLY A 8 -39.53 6.41 10.13
N VAL A 9 -38.68 6.13 11.16
CA VAL A 9 -37.55 6.97 11.55
C VAL A 9 -36.34 6.59 10.71
N LEU A 10 -35.56 7.59 10.28
CA LEU A 10 -34.30 7.34 9.57
C LEU A 10 -33.39 6.44 10.42
N ALA A 11 -33.05 5.23 9.91
CA ALA A 11 -32.21 4.30 10.63
C ALA A 11 -30.81 4.90 10.90
N ASP A 12 -30.17 4.46 11.96
CA ASP A 12 -28.77 4.74 12.23
C ASP A 12 -27.85 4.19 11.12
N GLY A 13 -26.67 4.75 11.00
CA GLY A 13 -25.67 4.36 10.02
C GLY A 13 -25.52 5.32 8.85
N ILE A 14 -24.84 4.83 7.79
CA ILE A 14 -24.51 5.66 6.61
C ILE A 14 -25.73 5.81 5.68
N VAL A 15 -26.04 7.04 5.33
CA VAL A 15 -27.16 7.40 4.43
C VAL A 15 -26.69 8.46 3.45
N LYS A 16 -27.32 8.53 2.26
CA LYS A 16 -27.03 9.56 1.24
C LYS A 16 -28.14 10.60 1.25
N ILE A 17 -27.75 11.86 1.48
CA ILE A 17 -28.64 13.03 1.53
C ILE A 17 -28.03 14.08 0.61
N ASP A 18 -28.78 14.58 -0.38
CA ASP A 18 -28.37 15.62 -1.32
C ASP A 18 -27.00 15.38 -1.98
N ALA A 19 -26.78 14.13 -2.42
CA ALA A 19 -25.55 13.60 -3.00
C ALA A 19 -24.39 13.34 -2.02
N GLU A 20 -24.47 13.74 -0.76
CA GLU A 20 -23.48 13.52 0.28
C GLU A 20 -23.77 12.26 1.12
N TRP A 21 -22.73 11.54 1.49
CA TRP A 21 -22.83 10.46 2.46
C TRP A 21 -22.69 11.03 3.88
N LYS A 22 -23.70 10.82 4.73
CA LYS A 22 -23.73 11.25 6.14
C LYS A 22 -23.97 10.05 7.05
N PHE A 23 -23.49 10.12 8.29
CA PHE A 23 -23.67 9.06 9.25
C PHE A 23 -24.56 9.51 10.41
N LYS A 24 -25.69 8.84 10.60
CA LYS A 24 -26.60 9.06 11.72
C LYS A 24 -26.27 8.12 12.86
N LYS A 25 -26.08 8.67 14.06
CA LYS A 25 -25.80 7.91 15.28
C LYS A 25 -27.08 7.37 15.91
N GLU A 26 -26.94 6.40 16.79
CA GLU A 26 -28.06 5.80 17.52
C GLU A 26 -28.87 6.83 18.36
N ASP A 27 -28.20 7.85 18.89
CA ASP A 27 -28.86 8.95 19.64
C ASP A 27 -29.58 9.95 18.73
N GLY A 28 -29.56 9.74 17.42
CA GLY A 28 -30.19 10.59 16.43
C GLY A 28 -29.36 11.79 15.98
N SER A 29 -28.18 12.04 16.54
CA SER A 29 -27.26 13.08 16.09
C SER A 29 -26.53 12.65 14.81
N TRP A 30 -25.93 13.62 14.08
CA TRP A 30 -25.04 13.36 12.97
C TRP A 30 -23.59 13.22 13.48
N ALA A 31 -22.85 12.28 12.92
CA ALA A 31 -21.41 12.17 13.16
C ALA A 31 -20.69 13.39 12.59
N LYS A 32 -19.58 13.78 13.24
CA LYS A 32 -18.77 14.93 12.85
C LYS A 32 -17.33 14.75 13.34
N SER A 33 -16.36 14.99 12.46
CA SER A 33 -14.91 14.91 12.73
C SER A 33 -14.51 13.57 13.41
N GLU A 34 -15.05 12.44 12.90
CA GLU A 34 -14.82 11.14 13.52
C GLU A 34 -14.85 9.99 12.49
N PHE A 35 -14.14 8.91 12.81
CA PHE A 35 -14.26 7.65 12.09
C PHE A 35 -15.55 6.93 12.51
N VAL A 36 -16.28 6.42 11.52
CA VAL A 36 -17.48 5.62 11.73
C VAL A 36 -17.42 4.33 10.94
N THR A 37 -18.12 3.30 11.41
CA THR A 37 -18.22 2.03 10.72
C THR A 37 -19.67 1.72 10.43
N SER A 38 -19.98 1.42 9.17
CA SER A 38 -21.31 0.96 8.75
C SER A 38 -21.15 -0.24 7.83
N LYS A 39 -21.86 -1.33 8.13
CA LYS A 39 -21.84 -2.59 7.36
C LYS A 39 -20.42 -3.08 7.04
N GLY A 40 -19.51 -2.99 8.04
CA GLY A 40 -18.12 -3.42 7.92
C GLY A 40 -17.22 -2.51 7.05
N LYS A 41 -17.72 -1.35 6.61
CA LYS A 41 -16.95 -0.32 5.91
C LYS A 41 -16.66 0.83 6.85
N ILE A 42 -15.46 1.41 6.71
CA ILE A 42 -14.98 2.54 7.51
C ILE A 42 -15.13 3.81 6.67
N TYR A 43 -15.58 4.88 7.31
CA TYR A 43 -15.73 6.22 6.76
C TYR A 43 -15.11 7.22 7.75
N TYR A 44 -14.72 8.38 7.26
CA TYR A 44 -14.46 9.53 8.12
C TYR A 44 -15.45 10.63 7.77
N ILE A 45 -16.17 11.10 8.76
CA ILE A 45 -17.13 12.18 8.60
C ILE A 45 -16.42 13.49 8.95
N GLY A 46 -16.44 14.43 8.02
CA GLY A 46 -15.82 15.75 8.18
C GLY A 46 -16.58 16.68 9.13
N GLU A 47 -16.09 17.90 9.25
CA GLU A 47 -16.74 18.94 10.07
C GLU A 47 -18.09 19.38 9.52
N ASP A 48 -18.31 19.23 8.24
CA ASP A 48 -19.56 19.51 7.50
C ASP A 48 -20.57 18.37 7.57
N GLU A 49 -20.28 17.33 8.37
CA GLU A 49 -21.10 16.11 8.52
C GLU A 49 -21.15 15.22 7.27
N ALA A 50 -20.34 15.53 6.25
CA ALA A 50 -20.21 14.71 5.05
C ALA A 50 -19.04 13.72 5.16
N ALA A 51 -19.19 12.51 4.57
CA ALA A 51 -18.09 11.58 4.46
C ALA A 51 -17.01 12.09 3.49
N LEU A 52 -15.76 12.06 3.92
CA LEU A 52 -14.62 12.45 3.09
C LEU A 52 -14.45 11.50 1.90
N THR A 53 -13.95 12.04 0.79
CA THR A 53 -13.56 11.27 -0.42
C THR A 53 -12.17 11.71 -0.88
N GLY A 54 -11.43 10.83 -1.55
CA GLY A 54 -10.05 11.12 -1.97
C GLY A 54 -9.05 11.06 -0.84
N TRP A 55 -7.91 11.74 -1.01
CA TRP A 55 -6.81 11.74 -0.05
C TRP A 55 -7.02 12.79 1.05
N HIS A 56 -6.84 12.35 2.30
CA HIS A 56 -6.90 13.23 3.49
C HIS A 56 -5.86 12.82 4.52
N THR A 57 -5.24 13.83 5.14
CA THR A 57 -4.42 13.63 6.34
C THR A 57 -5.28 13.87 7.57
N ILE A 58 -5.40 12.86 8.41
CA ILE A 58 -6.17 12.89 9.66
C ILE A 58 -5.22 12.43 10.77
N GLU A 59 -5.01 13.28 11.78
CA GLU A 59 -4.08 13.00 12.89
C GLU A 59 -2.69 12.52 12.39
N ASP A 60 -2.09 13.28 11.46
CA ASP A 60 -0.78 13.03 10.83
C ASP A 60 -0.68 11.72 10.01
N LYS A 61 -1.79 11.03 9.79
CA LYS A 61 -1.84 9.82 8.96
C LYS A 61 -2.57 10.08 7.65
N LEU A 62 -2.02 9.55 6.58
CA LEU A 62 -2.58 9.68 5.24
C LEU A 62 -3.62 8.58 5.00
N TYR A 63 -4.83 8.97 4.61
CA TYR A 63 -5.93 8.08 4.28
C TYR A 63 -6.45 8.38 2.87
N HIS A 64 -6.98 7.36 2.21
CA HIS A 64 -7.74 7.52 0.99
C HIS A 64 -9.14 6.93 1.14
N PHE A 65 -10.16 7.68 0.72
CA PHE A 65 -11.54 7.25 0.70
C PHE A 65 -12.04 7.21 -0.75
N ASP A 66 -12.79 6.19 -1.12
CA ASP A 66 -13.36 6.07 -2.47
C ASP A 66 -14.47 7.12 -2.70
N ASN A 67 -15.04 7.15 -3.91
CA ASN A 67 -16.10 8.08 -4.27
C ASN A 67 -17.41 7.89 -3.47
N ASP A 68 -17.55 6.78 -2.76
CA ASP A 68 -18.64 6.53 -1.82
C ASP A 68 -18.25 6.87 -0.37
N GLY A 69 -17.07 7.45 -0.13
CA GLY A 69 -16.53 7.78 1.19
C GLY A 69 -15.99 6.60 1.98
N LYS A 70 -15.83 5.41 1.38
CA LYS A 70 -15.32 4.23 2.06
C LYS A 70 -13.80 4.24 2.10
N LEU A 71 -13.21 3.95 3.26
CA LEU A 71 -11.75 3.81 3.39
C LEU A 71 -11.23 2.74 2.42
N SER A 72 -10.33 3.13 1.54
CA SER A 72 -9.56 2.22 0.68
C SER A 72 -8.66 1.35 1.56
N LYS A 73 -8.58 0.04 1.25
CA LYS A 73 -7.78 -0.92 2.01
C LYS A 73 -7.00 -1.85 1.10
N GLY A 74 -5.79 -2.21 1.54
CA GLY A 74 -4.86 -3.03 0.77
C GLY A 74 -4.04 -2.19 -0.20
N LEU A 75 -3.58 -2.79 -1.28
CA LEU A 75 -2.88 -2.07 -2.35
C LEU A 75 -3.86 -1.14 -3.07
N PHE A 76 -3.48 0.11 -3.18
CA PHE A 76 -4.22 1.16 -3.86
C PHE A 76 -3.26 1.96 -4.73
N SER A 77 -3.63 2.23 -5.99
CA SER A 77 -2.81 3.02 -6.92
C SER A 77 -3.64 4.11 -7.59
N ASP A 78 -3.02 5.25 -7.79
CA ASP A 78 -3.49 6.34 -8.62
C ASP A 78 -2.31 6.97 -9.39
N ASP A 79 -2.53 8.13 -10.02
CA ASP A 79 -1.49 8.85 -10.78
C ASP A 79 -0.30 9.30 -9.89
N SER A 80 -0.44 9.33 -8.57
CA SER A 80 0.60 9.72 -7.63
C SER A 80 1.50 8.58 -7.18
N GLY A 81 1.05 7.32 -7.31
CA GLY A 81 1.83 6.13 -6.96
C GLY A 81 1.02 4.93 -6.50
N LEU A 82 1.73 3.90 -6.03
CA LEU A 82 1.18 2.71 -5.37
C LEU A 82 1.35 2.85 -3.85
N TYR A 83 0.29 2.57 -3.11
CA TYR A 83 0.21 2.66 -1.65
C TYR A 83 -0.32 1.36 -1.06
N TYR A 84 -0.05 1.12 0.21
CA TYR A 84 -0.76 0.11 1.00
C TYR A 84 -1.47 0.79 2.17
N ILE A 85 -2.79 0.68 2.20
CA ILE A 85 -3.64 1.38 3.17
C ILE A 85 -4.31 0.36 4.07
N ASP A 86 -4.25 0.57 5.37
CA ASP A 86 -5.03 -0.18 6.35
C ASP A 86 -5.91 0.78 7.21
N LYS A 87 -6.50 0.25 8.27
CA LYS A 87 -7.33 1.06 9.19
C LYS A 87 -6.56 2.18 9.90
N ASN A 88 -5.23 2.17 9.87
CA ASN A 88 -4.37 3.16 10.50
C ASN A 88 -3.75 4.13 9.47
N GLY A 89 -4.21 4.08 8.21
CA GLY A 89 -3.72 4.91 7.10
C GLY A 89 -2.73 4.19 6.19
N ALA A 90 -2.13 4.96 5.29
CA ALA A 90 -1.09 4.49 4.38
C ALA A 90 0.17 4.08 5.17
N GLN A 91 0.72 2.93 4.84
CA GLN A 91 1.94 2.43 5.45
C GLN A 91 3.13 3.25 4.96
N LYS A 92 4.01 3.68 5.88
CA LYS A 92 5.20 4.48 5.61
C LYS A 92 6.42 3.85 6.24
N ASP A 93 7.58 3.98 5.58
CA ASP A 93 8.85 3.40 6.00
C ASP A 93 8.71 1.94 6.42
N LYS A 94 8.06 1.13 5.55
CA LYS A 94 7.62 -0.20 5.97
C LYS A 94 7.61 -1.23 4.85
N TRP A 95 8.05 -2.42 5.21
CA TRP A 95 7.87 -3.63 4.42
C TRP A 95 6.44 -4.15 4.55
N VAL A 96 5.82 -4.52 3.43
CA VAL A 96 4.49 -5.14 3.38
C VAL A 96 4.50 -6.31 2.41
N THR A 97 3.99 -7.44 2.87
CA THR A 97 3.70 -8.58 1.99
C THR A 97 2.20 -8.63 1.72
N ALA A 98 1.83 -8.56 0.46
CA ALA A 98 0.46 -8.65 -0.02
C ALA A 98 0.35 -9.82 -1.01
N GLY A 99 -0.31 -10.89 -0.59
CA GLY A 99 -0.29 -12.17 -1.30
C GLY A 99 1.10 -12.80 -1.26
N ASP A 100 1.66 -13.09 -2.43
CA ASP A 100 3.00 -13.64 -2.64
C ASP A 100 4.06 -12.57 -2.94
N LYS A 101 3.68 -11.30 -2.95
CA LYS A 101 4.53 -10.17 -3.33
C LYS A 101 4.93 -9.33 -2.13
N THR A 102 6.19 -8.93 -2.09
CA THR A 102 6.74 -8.06 -1.04
C THR A 102 7.09 -6.70 -1.62
N TYR A 103 6.72 -5.66 -0.90
CA TYR A 103 6.88 -4.25 -1.24
C TYR A 103 7.57 -3.52 -0.10
N TYR A 104 8.19 -2.38 -0.41
CA TYR A 104 8.60 -1.40 0.57
C TYR A 104 7.95 -0.05 0.25
N PHE A 105 7.35 0.56 1.25
CA PHE A 105 6.74 1.89 1.16
C PHE A 105 7.65 2.90 1.87
N ASP A 106 8.00 3.97 1.18
CA ASP A 106 8.88 5.03 1.68
C ASP A 106 8.19 5.95 2.70
N GLY A 107 8.89 7.00 3.16
CA GLY A 107 8.38 7.98 4.12
C GLY A 107 7.16 8.77 3.65
N ASP A 108 6.91 8.81 2.34
CA ASP A 108 5.71 9.41 1.75
C ASP A 108 4.57 8.38 1.64
N GLY A 109 4.84 7.11 1.92
CA GLY A 109 3.91 5.99 1.81
C GLY A 109 3.79 5.42 0.40
N LYS A 110 4.72 5.77 -0.51
CA LYS A 110 4.76 5.27 -1.88
C LYS A 110 5.62 4.02 -2.00
N ALA A 111 5.15 3.04 -2.75
CA ALA A 111 5.96 1.88 -3.08
C ALA A 111 7.18 2.27 -3.90
N VAL A 112 8.33 1.76 -3.52
CA VAL A 112 9.60 2.03 -4.22
C VAL A 112 9.78 1.11 -5.43
N SER A 113 10.63 1.50 -6.38
CA SER A 113 11.05 0.68 -7.53
C SER A 113 12.52 0.89 -7.85
N GLY A 114 13.13 -0.03 -8.62
CA GLY A 114 14.55 -0.03 -8.92
C GLY A 114 15.41 -0.39 -7.72
N TRP A 115 16.68 -0.04 -7.76
CA TRP A 115 17.60 -0.20 -6.63
C TRP A 115 17.26 0.82 -5.53
N ARG A 116 17.14 0.32 -4.29
CA ARG A 116 16.86 1.15 -3.11
C ARG A 116 17.69 0.70 -1.92
N GLU A 117 18.35 1.65 -1.28
CA GLU A 117 19.01 1.44 0.00
C GLU A 117 17.98 1.61 1.12
N ILE A 118 17.85 0.58 1.96
CA ILE A 118 16.95 0.53 3.11
C ILE A 118 17.78 -0.01 4.27
N ASP A 119 17.91 0.78 5.33
CA ASP A 119 18.70 0.42 6.52
C ASP A 119 20.15 -0.05 6.18
N GLY A 120 20.81 0.64 5.23
CA GLY A 120 22.18 0.34 4.81
C GLY A 120 22.33 -0.89 3.89
N THR A 121 21.24 -1.50 3.46
CA THR A 121 21.23 -2.63 2.51
C THR A 121 20.53 -2.24 1.22
N GLU A 122 21.15 -2.57 0.09
CA GLU A 122 20.61 -2.28 -1.24
C GLU A 122 19.73 -3.44 -1.74
N PHE A 123 18.45 -3.11 -2.01
CA PHE A 123 17.43 -4.04 -2.53
C PHE A 123 16.98 -3.65 -3.92
N TYR A 124 16.51 -4.63 -4.70
CA TYR A 124 15.94 -4.36 -6.02
C TYR A 124 14.46 -4.71 -6.09
N PHE A 125 13.68 -3.74 -6.57
CA PHE A 125 12.25 -3.86 -6.86
C PHE A 125 12.03 -3.65 -8.36
N ASP A 126 11.13 -4.41 -8.97
CA ASP A 126 10.80 -4.23 -10.39
C ASP A 126 9.93 -2.99 -10.66
N SER A 127 9.48 -2.84 -11.91
CA SER A 127 8.58 -1.75 -12.31
C SER A 127 7.19 -1.83 -11.69
N ASP A 128 6.79 -3.01 -11.20
CA ASP A 128 5.54 -3.24 -10.48
C ASP A 128 5.73 -3.07 -8.97
N HIS A 129 6.88 -2.52 -8.54
CA HIS A 129 7.28 -2.28 -7.16
C HIS A 129 7.49 -3.56 -6.31
N VAL A 130 7.62 -4.72 -6.95
CA VAL A 130 7.76 -6.01 -6.26
C VAL A 130 9.23 -6.32 -6.01
N LEU A 131 9.56 -6.68 -4.76
CA LEU A 131 10.89 -7.16 -4.39
C LEU A 131 11.26 -8.39 -5.21
N GLN A 132 12.40 -8.34 -5.89
CA GLN A 132 12.83 -9.40 -6.78
C GLN A 132 13.72 -10.43 -6.09
N ASN A 133 13.65 -11.66 -6.59
CA ASN A 133 14.45 -12.79 -6.13
C ASN A 133 15.01 -13.58 -7.32
N GLU A 134 15.99 -14.44 -7.03
CA GLU A 134 16.60 -15.36 -8.00
C GLU A 134 17.23 -14.65 -9.21
N TRP A 135 17.27 -15.33 -10.36
CA TRP A 135 17.87 -14.79 -11.57
C TRP A 135 17.03 -13.65 -12.15
N THR A 136 17.63 -12.47 -12.23
CA THR A 136 16.99 -11.26 -12.75
C THR A 136 17.91 -10.51 -13.68
N THR A 137 17.39 -10.00 -14.81
CA THR A 137 18.13 -9.14 -15.73
C THR A 137 17.71 -7.69 -15.54
N ILE A 138 18.67 -6.84 -15.16
CA ILE A 138 18.45 -5.43 -14.86
C ILE A 138 19.35 -4.62 -15.78
N ALA A 139 18.77 -3.74 -16.60
CA ALA A 139 19.49 -2.93 -17.58
C ALA A 139 20.50 -3.74 -18.42
N GLY A 140 20.10 -4.94 -18.88
CA GLY A 140 20.93 -5.83 -19.71
C GLY A 140 22.02 -6.60 -18.96
N LYS A 141 22.15 -6.42 -17.63
CA LYS A 141 23.08 -7.15 -16.76
C LYS A 141 22.34 -8.22 -15.96
N LYS A 142 22.96 -9.39 -15.81
CA LYS A 142 22.36 -10.53 -15.11
C LYS A 142 22.80 -10.56 -13.65
N TYR A 143 21.85 -10.66 -12.75
CA TYR A 143 22.03 -10.74 -11.30
C TYR A 143 21.41 -12.03 -10.76
N PHE A 144 21.86 -12.47 -9.58
CA PHE A 144 21.12 -13.38 -8.74
C PHE A 144 20.79 -12.66 -7.43
N LEU A 145 19.50 -12.51 -7.16
CA LEU A 145 19.02 -11.80 -5.99
C LEU A 145 18.57 -12.82 -4.93
N GLN A 146 18.99 -12.60 -3.70
CA GLN A 146 18.53 -13.36 -2.55
C GLN A 146 17.82 -12.40 -1.59
N ASN A 147 16.51 -12.58 -1.45
CA ASN A 147 15.66 -11.65 -0.69
C ASN A 147 15.85 -10.18 -1.13
N GLY A 148 15.92 -9.95 -2.43
CA GLY A 148 16.09 -8.62 -3.01
C GLY A 148 17.53 -8.11 -3.10
N VAL A 149 18.49 -8.77 -2.45
CA VAL A 149 19.89 -8.35 -2.39
C VAL A 149 20.73 -9.09 -3.42
N ALA A 150 21.54 -8.35 -4.20
CA ALA A 150 22.42 -8.95 -5.19
C ALA A 150 23.58 -9.72 -4.55
N LEU A 151 23.79 -10.96 -4.99
CA LEU A 151 24.97 -11.74 -4.60
C LEU A 151 26.22 -11.15 -5.24
N ARG A 152 27.36 -11.30 -4.54
CA ARG A 152 28.68 -10.81 -4.94
C ARG A 152 29.74 -11.89 -4.74
N GLY A 153 30.81 -11.83 -5.54
CA GLY A 153 31.90 -12.80 -5.49
C GLY A 153 31.54 -14.16 -6.08
N PRO A 154 32.34 -15.21 -5.77
CA PRO A 154 32.08 -16.57 -6.21
C PRO A 154 30.96 -17.19 -5.39
N VAL A 155 29.93 -17.71 -6.08
CA VAL A 155 28.74 -18.31 -5.45
C VAL A 155 28.35 -19.61 -6.17
N TYR A 156 27.92 -20.61 -5.40
CA TYR A 156 27.42 -21.89 -5.89
C TYR A 156 25.90 -21.90 -5.91
N ILE A 157 25.31 -22.02 -7.11
CA ILE A 157 23.86 -22.00 -7.34
C ILE A 157 23.52 -23.14 -8.29
N ASP A 158 22.56 -23.99 -7.94
CA ASP A 158 22.06 -25.09 -8.77
C ASP A 158 23.18 -25.94 -9.37
N ASP A 159 24.09 -26.43 -8.52
CA ASP A 159 25.23 -27.28 -8.89
C ASP A 159 26.26 -26.63 -9.83
N LYS A 160 26.30 -25.28 -9.88
CA LYS A 160 27.25 -24.53 -10.72
C LYS A 160 27.88 -23.37 -9.94
N TYR A 161 29.15 -23.10 -10.26
CA TYR A 161 29.83 -21.90 -9.76
C TYR A 161 29.59 -20.72 -10.68
N TYR A 162 29.27 -19.58 -10.06
CA TYR A 162 29.12 -18.30 -10.72
C TYR A 162 30.02 -17.28 -10.02
N ASN A 163 30.50 -16.29 -10.77
CA ASN A 163 31.26 -15.17 -10.21
C ASN A 163 30.53 -13.86 -10.50
N PHE A 164 30.05 -13.22 -9.44
CA PHE A 164 29.45 -11.89 -9.48
C PHE A 164 30.49 -10.84 -9.11
N GLY A 165 30.46 -9.69 -9.77
CA GLY A 165 31.33 -8.57 -9.43
C GLY A 165 30.96 -7.91 -8.11
N GLU A 166 31.76 -6.96 -7.66
CA GLU A 166 31.45 -6.10 -6.52
C GLU A 166 30.18 -5.25 -6.73
N ASP A 167 29.85 -5.00 -7.99
CA ASP A 167 28.62 -4.38 -8.48
C ASP A 167 27.43 -5.34 -8.57
N GLY A 168 27.60 -6.61 -8.15
CA GLY A 168 26.56 -7.64 -8.04
C GLY A 168 26.10 -8.29 -9.33
N TYR A 169 26.57 -7.87 -10.52
CA TYR A 169 26.18 -8.57 -11.75
C TYR A 169 27.14 -9.67 -12.14
N LEU A 170 26.61 -10.67 -12.84
CA LEU A 170 27.36 -11.84 -13.32
C LEU A 170 28.49 -11.40 -14.27
N LYS A 171 29.72 -11.75 -13.92
CA LYS A 171 30.88 -11.61 -14.78
C LYS A 171 30.92 -12.80 -15.76
N SER A 172 31.36 -12.58 -16.97
CA SER A 172 31.47 -13.65 -18.01
C SER A 172 32.52 -14.68 -17.62
N GLY A 173 32.20 -15.98 -17.78
CA GLY A 173 33.11 -17.09 -17.69
C GLY A 173 32.92 -17.96 -16.44
N TRP A 174 33.00 -19.27 -16.70
CA TRP A 174 33.14 -20.29 -15.68
C TRP A 174 34.52 -20.15 -15.02
N VAL A 175 34.57 -20.19 -13.71
CA VAL A 175 35.82 -20.47 -13.01
C VAL A 175 35.82 -21.97 -12.75
N SER A 176 36.62 -22.66 -13.49
CA SER A 176 36.89 -24.11 -13.31
C SER A 176 37.73 -24.34 -12.07
#